data_1afcb5387aeb181e63d15513875e0de7
#
_entry.id   1afcb5387aeb181e63d15513875e0de7
#
_cell.length_a   1.000
_cell.length_b   1.000
_cell.length_c   1.000
_cell.angle_alpha   90.00
_cell.angle_beta   90.00
_cell.angle_gamma   90.00
#
_symmetry.space_group_name_H-M   'P 1'
#
loop_
_entity.id
_entity.type
_entity.pdbx_description
1 polymer ?
#
loop_
_entity_poly.entity_id
_entity_poly.type
_entity_poly.pdbx_seq_one_letter_code
_entity_poly.pdbx_strand_id
1 'polypeptide(L)'
;MNHAEQMNDLFQAVQEGHVEKLKSLLDADPELANTENQDGLTPLGYASHYGQAGAVRVLLEHGAEVNALSHSKISYIPSNTALHAALAGERSPEVIRLLLEHGASTSILDSDGQHALHSAAFHTDQIELIEMLLQHGADPSALNSSGQTALDIALERGNTSTASCLRAAVAAQ
;
A
#
# COMPACT_ATOMS: atom_id res chain seq x y z
N MET A 1 18.92 10.76 22.01
CA MET A 1 18.04 11.15 20.89
C MET A 1 16.63 11.23 21.45
N ASN A 2 15.93 12.33 21.23
CA ASN A 2 14.55 12.42 21.66
C ASN A 2 13.63 11.68 20.67
N HIS A 3 12.39 11.41 21.07
CA HIS A 3 11.45 10.64 20.25
C HIS A 3 11.19 11.28 18.85
N ALA A 4 11.12 12.61 18.79
CA ALA A 4 10.91 13.33 17.51
C ALA A 4 12.10 13.17 16.55
N GLU A 5 13.32 13.17 17.08
CA GLU A 5 14.54 12.92 16.30
C GLU A 5 14.58 11.48 15.78
N GLN A 6 14.20 10.51 16.63
CA GLN A 6 14.12 9.10 16.23
C GLN A 6 13.10 8.90 15.09
N MET A 7 11.94 9.56 15.19
CA MET A 7 10.90 9.51 14.13
C MET A 7 11.42 10.12 12.82
N ASN A 8 12.06 11.28 12.87
CA ASN A 8 12.62 11.90 11.68
C ASN A 8 13.67 10.99 11.02
N ASP A 9 14.57 10.42 11.81
CA ASP A 9 15.60 9.50 11.37
C ASP A 9 15.01 8.22 10.78
N LEU A 10 13.93 7.69 11.37
CA LEU A 10 13.21 6.52 10.88
C LEU A 10 12.62 6.78 9.49
N PHE A 11 11.83 7.85 9.35
CA PHE A 11 11.16 8.17 8.09
C PHE A 11 12.16 8.54 6.99
N GLN A 12 13.26 9.21 7.33
CA GLN A 12 14.34 9.44 6.38
C GLN A 12 14.99 8.13 5.93
N ALA A 13 15.34 7.23 6.86
CA ALA A 13 15.92 5.94 6.55
C ALA A 13 14.98 5.09 5.68
N VAL A 14 13.68 5.14 5.96
CA VAL A 14 12.64 4.46 5.17
C VAL A 14 12.58 5.03 3.76
N GLN A 15 12.52 6.34 3.59
CA GLN A 15 12.43 6.99 2.29
C GLN A 15 13.65 6.74 1.41
N GLU A 16 14.83 6.77 2.00
CA GLU A 16 16.10 6.58 1.31
C GLU A 16 16.52 5.11 1.15
N GLY A 17 15.77 4.19 1.78
CA GLY A 17 16.07 2.76 1.74
C GLY A 17 17.31 2.37 2.54
N HIS A 18 17.66 3.12 3.58
CA HIS A 18 18.80 2.85 4.46
C HIS A 18 18.50 1.73 5.46
N VAL A 19 18.51 0.50 4.97
CA VAL A 19 18.08 -0.71 5.69
C VAL A 19 18.81 -0.91 7.03
N GLU A 20 20.14 -0.76 7.06
CA GLU A 20 20.93 -0.97 8.28
C GLU A 20 20.62 0.07 9.36
N LYS A 21 20.42 1.34 8.97
CA LYS A 21 20.02 2.40 9.90
C LYS A 21 18.61 2.12 10.43
N LEU A 22 17.68 1.75 9.56
CA LEU A 22 16.31 1.41 9.92
C LEU A 22 16.28 0.24 10.91
N LYS A 23 17.02 -0.83 10.63
CA LYS A 23 17.13 -1.98 11.51
C LYS A 23 17.67 -1.61 12.89
N SER A 24 18.75 -0.82 12.95
CA SER A 24 19.33 -0.36 14.22
C SER A 24 18.33 0.45 15.05
N LEU A 25 17.51 1.31 14.43
CA LEU A 25 16.47 2.08 15.12
C LEU A 25 15.38 1.17 15.68
N LEU A 26 14.92 0.20 14.91
CA LEU A 26 13.86 -0.74 15.30
C LEU A 26 14.33 -1.78 16.32
N ASP A 27 15.59 -2.21 16.27
CA ASP A 27 16.19 -3.07 17.30
C ASP A 27 16.26 -2.34 18.67
N ALA A 28 16.49 -1.03 18.64
CA ALA A 28 16.52 -0.21 19.85
C ALA A 28 15.13 0.12 20.39
N ASP A 29 14.16 0.33 19.50
CA ASP A 29 12.78 0.67 19.85
C ASP A 29 11.80 0.07 18.82
N PRO A 30 11.31 -1.16 19.05
CA PRO A 30 10.40 -1.83 18.13
C PRO A 30 9.04 -1.13 17.93
N GLU A 31 8.60 -0.29 18.89
CA GLU A 31 7.33 0.43 18.79
C GLU A 31 7.32 1.43 17.63
N LEU A 32 8.50 1.88 17.22
CA LEU A 32 8.65 2.78 16.07
C LEU A 32 8.10 2.17 14.76
N ALA A 33 8.04 0.84 14.65
CA ALA A 33 7.51 0.17 13.45
C ALA A 33 6.06 0.54 13.14
N ASN A 34 5.27 0.91 14.17
CA ASN A 34 3.85 1.26 14.06
C ASN A 34 3.54 2.71 14.47
N THR A 35 4.56 3.51 14.70
CA THR A 35 4.36 4.91 15.12
C THR A 35 4.19 5.81 13.90
N GLU A 36 3.05 6.48 13.80
CA GLU A 36 2.77 7.44 12.73
C GLU A 36 3.63 8.71 12.87
N ASN A 37 3.99 9.30 11.72
CA ASN A 37 4.65 10.60 11.70
C ASN A 37 3.65 11.74 11.99
N GLN A 38 4.13 12.99 11.94
CA GLN A 38 3.28 14.18 12.19
C GLN A 38 2.11 14.31 11.20
N ASP A 39 2.25 13.75 10.01
CA ASP A 39 1.21 13.73 8.97
C ASP A 39 0.23 12.56 9.10
N GLY A 40 0.39 11.72 10.11
CA GLY A 40 -0.45 10.55 10.36
C GLY A 40 -0.17 9.37 9.43
N LEU A 41 1.02 9.31 8.83
CA LEU A 41 1.44 8.24 7.92
C LEU A 41 2.23 7.18 8.67
N THR A 42 1.98 5.91 8.37
CA THR A 42 2.71 4.80 8.98
C THR A 42 4.07 4.57 8.30
N PRO A 43 5.09 4.07 9.00
CA PRO A 43 6.37 3.72 8.39
C PRO A 43 6.23 2.71 7.25
N LEU A 44 5.38 1.68 7.43
CA LEU A 44 5.14 0.67 6.41
C LEU A 44 4.47 1.25 5.16
N GLY A 45 3.46 2.12 5.34
CA GLY A 45 2.82 2.82 4.22
C GLY A 45 3.80 3.72 3.47
N TYR A 46 4.65 4.42 4.20
CA TYR A 46 5.68 5.30 3.64
C TYR A 46 6.72 4.51 2.82
N ALA A 47 7.27 3.42 3.39
CA ALA A 47 8.19 2.52 2.69
C ALA A 47 7.57 1.93 1.41
N SER A 48 6.30 1.54 1.52
CA SER A 48 5.55 0.95 0.40
C SER A 48 5.30 1.94 -0.73
N HIS A 49 4.95 3.18 -0.39
CA HIS A 49 4.78 4.27 -1.36
C HIS A 49 6.06 4.53 -2.17
N TYR A 50 7.20 4.57 -1.49
CA TYR A 50 8.50 4.81 -2.14
C TYR A 50 9.12 3.55 -2.77
N GLY A 51 8.45 2.41 -2.72
CA GLY A 51 8.93 1.17 -3.35
C GLY A 51 10.18 0.57 -2.69
N GLN A 52 10.40 0.86 -1.41
CA GLN A 52 11.58 0.45 -0.65
C GLN A 52 11.41 -0.97 -0.09
N ALA A 53 11.58 -1.98 -0.93
CA ALA A 53 11.35 -3.38 -0.56
C ALA A 53 12.18 -3.83 0.65
N GLY A 54 13.43 -3.39 0.77
CA GLY A 54 14.28 -3.69 1.92
C GLY A 54 13.72 -3.11 3.22
N ALA A 55 13.25 -1.86 3.20
CA ALA A 55 12.61 -1.22 4.34
C ALA A 55 11.28 -1.89 4.72
N VAL A 56 10.46 -2.25 3.72
CA VAL A 56 9.21 -2.99 3.93
C VAL A 56 9.49 -4.31 4.65
N ARG A 57 10.48 -5.06 4.20
CA ARG A 57 10.87 -6.33 4.83
C ARG A 57 11.27 -6.14 6.28
N VAL A 58 12.17 -5.21 6.57
CA VAL A 58 12.63 -4.93 7.93
C VAL A 58 11.48 -4.49 8.84
N LEU A 59 10.59 -3.62 8.37
CA LEU A 59 9.43 -3.19 9.14
C LEU A 59 8.50 -4.35 9.48
N LEU A 60 8.21 -5.23 8.51
CA LEU A 60 7.38 -6.43 8.75
C LEU A 60 8.04 -7.40 9.73
N GLU A 61 9.36 -7.60 9.63
CA GLU A 61 10.12 -8.43 10.59
C GLU A 61 10.11 -7.87 12.01
N HIS A 62 9.97 -6.54 12.17
CA HIS A 62 9.87 -5.86 13.47
C HIS A 62 8.42 -5.58 13.92
N GLY A 63 7.45 -6.29 13.33
CA GLY A 63 6.06 -6.26 13.79
C GLY A 63 5.23 -5.09 13.27
N ALA A 64 5.60 -4.49 12.14
CA ALA A 64 4.71 -3.54 11.47
C ALA A 64 3.38 -4.21 11.11
N GLU A 65 2.27 -3.56 11.45
CA GLU A 65 0.91 -4.05 11.19
C GLU A 65 0.57 -3.86 9.71
N VAL A 66 0.55 -4.96 8.95
CA VAL A 66 0.37 -4.93 7.49
C VAL A 66 -0.95 -4.32 7.04
N ASN A 67 -2.00 -4.42 7.85
CA ASN A 67 -3.36 -3.93 7.55
C ASN A 67 -3.73 -2.66 8.33
N ALA A 68 -2.79 -2.02 9.00
CA ALA A 68 -3.07 -0.76 9.68
C ALA A 68 -3.52 0.32 8.70
N LEU A 69 -4.58 1.03 9.05
CA LEU A 69 -5.00 2.25 8.36
C LEU A 69 -4.24 3.43 8.94
N SER A 70 -3.65 4.24 8.08
CA SER A 70 -3.05 5.52 8.48
C SER A 70 -4.13 6.52 8.90
N HIS A 71 -3.73 7.56 9.63
CA HIS A 71 -4.61 8.68 10.01
C HIS A 71 -4.15 9.95 9.31
N SER A 72 -4.10 9.91 7.97
CA SER A 72 -3.56 10.99 7.15
C SER A 72 -4.21 12.34 7.47
N LYS A 73 -3.39 13.34 7.72
CA LYS A 73 -3.77 14.74 7.90
C LYS A 73 -3.56 15.56 6.63
N ILE A 74 -3.08 14.93 5.58
CA ILE A 74 -2.83 15.57 4.29
C ILE A 74 -4.08 15.43 3.42
N SER A 75 -4.68 16.55 3.03
CA SER A 75 -6.00 16.59 2.39
C SER A 75 -6.12 15.80 1.08
N TYR A 76 -5.01 15.62 0.35
CA TYR A 76 -4.99 14.89 -0.92
C TYR A 76 -4.41 13.47 -0.80
N ILE A 77 -4.09 13.03 0.42
CA ILE A 77 -3.67 11.65 0.70
C ILE A 77 -4.73 11.02 1.58
N PRO A 78 -5.49 10.02 1.11
CA PRO A 78 -6.47 9.34 1.94
C PRO A 78 -5.79 8.55 3.06
N SER A 79 -6.50 8.35 4.16
CA SER A 79 -6.11 7.34 5.14
C SER A 79 -6.24 5.97 4.49
N ASN A 80 -5.16 5.20 4.48
CA ASN A 80 -5.07 3.98 3.70
C ASN A 80 -4.16 2.94 4.34
N THR A 81 -4.17 1.73 3.80
CA THR A 81 -3.22 0.67 4.15
C THR A 81 -1.92 0.81 3.35
N ALA A 82 -0.88 0.08 3.77
CA ALA A 82 0.38 0.01 3.03
C ALA A 82 0.17 -0.50 1.58
N LEU A 83 -0.78 -1.40 1.35
CA LEU A 83 -1.11 -1.88 0.01
C LEU A 83 -1.65 -0.77 -0.91
N HIS A 84 -2.57 0.07 -0.42
CA HIS A 84 -3.03 1.26 -1.15
C HIS A 84 -1.88 2.23 -1.42
N ALA A 85 -1.03 2.49 -0.42
CA ALA A 85 0.12 3.37 -0.55
C ALA A 85 1.10 2.88 -1.61
N ALA A 86 1.38 1.57 -1.68
CA ALA A 86 2.22 0.95 -2.70
C ALA A 86 1.64 1.15 -4.11
N LEU A 87 0.33 0.97 -4.27
CA LEU A 87 -0.36 1.12 -5.55
C LEU A 87 -0.44 2.58 -6.03
N ALA A 88 -0.55 3.52 -5.11
CA ALA A 88 -0.55 4.96 -5.42
C ALA A 88 0.86 5.53 -5.68
N GLY A 89 1.89 4.92 -5.13
CA GLY A 89 3.28 5.37 -5.22
C GLY A 89 4.05 4.78 -6.40
N GLU A 90 5.21 4.20 -6.09
CA GLU A 90 6.14 3.65 -7.09
C GLU A 90 5.63 2.35 -7.75
N ARG A 91 4.61 1.72 -7.19
CA ARG A 91 3.99 0.49 -7.71
C ARG A 91 4.98 -0.65 -7.91
N SER A 92 5.92 -0.80 -6.97
CA SER A 92 6.92 -1.87 -6.99
C SER A 92 6.24 -3.24 -6.88
N PRO A 93 6.37 -4.13 -7.88
CA PRO A 93 5.80 -5.48 -7.78
C PRO A 93 6.36 -6.28 -6.61
N GLU A 94 7.62 -6.07 -6.26
CA GLU A 94 8.26 -6.72 -5.11
C GLU A 94 7.61 -6.29 -3.79
N VAL A 95 7.39 -5.00 -3.60
CA VAL A 95 6.72 -4.47 -2.40
C VAL A 95 5.29 -5.00 -2.30
N ILE A 96 4.53 -4.97 -3.38
CA ILE A 96 3.14 -5.45 -3.40
C ILE A 96 3.10 -6.94 -3.08
N ARG A 97 4.00 -7.74 -3.65
CA ARG A 97 4.14 -9.16 -3.34
C ARG A 97 4.47 -9.40 -1.87
N LEU A 98 5.45 -8.68 -1.30
CA LEU A 98 5.80 -8.79 0.12
C LEU A 98 4.62 -8.49 1.03
N LEU A 99 3.86 -7.43 0.76
CA LEU A 99 2.68 -7.09 1.55
C LEU A 99 1.61 -8.19 1.48
N LEU A 100 1.31 -8.69 0.29
CA LEU A 100 0.31 -9.75 0.08
C LEU A 100 0.73 -11.07 0.75
N GLU A 101 2.01 -11.45 0.64
CA GLU A 101 2.56 -12.64 1.30
C GLU A 101 2.53 -12.54 2.83
N HIS A 102 2.58 -11.33 3.39
CA HIS A 102 2.44 -11.07 4.83
C HIS A 102 0.99 -10.78 5.26
N GLY A 103 0.02 -11.10 4.42
CA GLY A 103 -1.40 -11.05 4.78
C GLY A 103 -2.07 -9.70 4.56
N ALA A 104 -1.54 -8.84 3.68
CA ALA A 104 -2.24 -7.62 3.30
C ALA A 104 -3.62 -7.96 2.73
N SER A 105 -4.66 -7.36 3.30
CA SER A 105 -6.03 -7.56 2.86
C SER A 105 -6.35 -6.70 1.64
N THR A 106 -6.92 -7.33 0.62
CA THR A 106 -7.40 -6.64 -0.58
C THR A 106 -8.80 -6.04 -0.40
N SER A 107 -9.47 -6.33 0.71
CA SER A 107 -10.88 -5.94 0.97
C SER A 107 -11.04 -4.74 1.90
N ILE A 108 -9.95 -4.20 2.44
CA ILE A 108 -10.01 -2.99 3.28
C ILE A 108 -10.23 -1.77 2.39
N LEU A 109 -11.17 -0.92 2.79
CA LEU A 109 -11.42 0.36 2.15
C LEU A 109 -10.47 1.43 2.70
N ASP A 110 -9.95 2.28 1.83
CA ASP A 110 -9.34 3.54 2.27
C ASP A 110 -10.41 4.58 2.65
N SER A 111 -10.00 5.76 3.09
CA SER A 111 -10.96 6.83 3.49
C SER A 111 -11.74 7.42 2.31
N ASP A 112 -11.34 7.17 1.09
CA ASP A 112 -12.08 7.53 -0.12
C ASP A 112 -13.04 6.42 -0.58
N GLY A 113 -13.15 5.33 0.18
CA GLY A 113 -14.02 4.21 -0.09
C GLY A 113 -13.55 3.31 -1.23
N GLN A 114 -12.24 3.22 -1.44
CA GLN A 114 -11.63 2.41 -2.48
C GLN A 114 -11.02 1.11 -1.89
N HIS A 115 -11.28 -0.02 -2.52
CA HIS A 115 -10.49 -1.24 -2.29
C HIS A 115 -9.16 -1.16 -3.06
N ALA A 116 -8.22 -2.03 -2.73
CA ALA A 116 -6.92 -2.08 -3.42
C ALA A 116 -7.06 -2.22 -4.94
N LEU A 117 -8.03 -3.01 -5.42
CA LEU A 117 -8.25 -3.21 -6.85
C LEU A 117 -8.74 -1.94 -7.57
N HIS A 118 -9.56 -1.10 -6.90
CA HIS A 118 -9.96 0.21 -7.43
C HIS A 118 -8.75 1.16 -7.53
N SER A 119 -7.90 1.20 -6.49
CA SER A 119 -6.67 1.98 -6.52
C SER A 119 -5.74 1.54 -7.63
N ALA A 120 -5.56 0.24 -7.82
CA ALA A 120 -4.75 -0.30 -8.92
C ALA A 120 -5.32 0.11 -10.29
N ALA A 121 -6.64 -0.05 -10.49
CA ALA A 121 -7.31 0.31 -11.74
C ALA A 121 -7.20 1.80 -12.07
N PHE A 122 -7.10 2.66 -11.05
CA PHE A 122 -6.89 4.10 -11.21
C PHE A 122 -5.45 4.46 -11.59
N HIS A 123 -4.47 3.82 -10.94
CA HIS A 123 -3.07 4.25 -11.00
C HIS A 123 -2.21 3.52 -12.02
N THR A 124 -2.62 2.34 -12.51
CA THR A 124 -1.76 1.52 -13.36
C THR A 124 -2.50 0.80 -14.48
N ASP A 125 -1.79 0.56 -15.59
CA ASP A 125 -2.20 -0.37 -16.65
C ASP A 125 -1.32 -1.66 -16.66
N GLN A 126 -0.63 -1.94 -15.55
CA GLN A 126 0.22 -3.12 -15.39
C GLN A 126 -0.60 -4.34 -14.96
N ILE A 127 -0.82 -5.27 -15.87
CA ILE A 127 -1.61 -6.49 -15.63
C ILE A 127 -1.04 -7.30 -14.46
N GLU A 128 0.28 -7.38 -14.31
CA GLU A 128 0.94 -8.12 -13.23
C GLU A 128 0.41 -7.73 -11.84
N LEU A 129 0.21 -6.43 -11.60
CA LEU A 129 -0.28 -5.95 -10.30
C LEU A 129 -1.75 -6.32 -10.10
N ILE A 130 -2.56 -6.24 -11.14
CA ILE A 130 -3.96 -6.65 -11.11
C ILE A 130 -4.07 -8.15 -10.82
N GLU A 131 -3.30 -8.97 -11.52
CA GLU A 131 -3.28 -10.42 -11.34
C GLU A 131 -2.85 -10.82 -9.93
N MET A 132 -1.82 -10.15 -9.36
CA MET A 132 -1.41 -10.38 -7.97
C MET A 132 -2.55 -10.12 -6.98
N LEU A 133 -3.28 -9.03 -7.15
CA LEU A 133 -4.42 -8.70 -6.29
C LEU A 133 -5.54 -9.73 -6.42
N LEU A 134 -5.88 -10.13 -7.64
CA LEU A 134 -6.91 -11.14 -7.91
C LEU A 134 -6.53 -12.51 -7.31
N GLN A 135 -5.26 -12.93 -7.44
CA GLN A 135 -4.75 -14.18 -6.85
C GLN A 135 -4.81 -14.19 -5.33
N HIS A 136 -4.79 -13.01 -4.70
CA HIS A 136 -4.92 -12.84 -3.25
C HIS A 136 -6.33 -12.45 -2.80
N GLY A 137 -7.33 -12.76 -3.62
CA GLY A 137 -8.74 -12.69 -3.24
C GLY A 137 -9.42 -11.34 -3.45
N ALA A 138 -8.82 -10.42 -4.22
CA ALA A 138 -9.52 -9.21 -4.61
C ALA A 138 -10.76 -9.55 -5.43
N ASP A 139 -11.90 -8.94 -5.06
CA ASP A 139 -13.17 -9.15 -5.76
C ASP A 139 -13.30 -8.17 -6.94
N PRO A 140 -13.27 -8.64 -8.20
CA PRO A 140 -13.39 -7.77 -9.36
C PRO A 140 -14.78 -7.16 -9.51
N SER A 141 -15.78 -7.68 -8.83
CA SER A 141 -17.17 -7.17 -8.82
C SER A 141 -17.47 -6.24 -7.67
N ALA A 142 -16.54 -6.04 -6.73
CA ALA A 142 -16.75 -5.17 -5.59
C ALA A 142 -16.99 -3.72 -6.04
N LEU A 143 -17.90 -3.05 -5.35
CA LEU A 143 -18.21 -1.63 -5.58
C LEU A 143 -17.45 -0.76 -4.57
N ASN A 144 -16.95 0.37 -5.04
CA ASN A 144 -16.46 1.43 -4.16
C ASN A 144 -17.62 2.24 -3.57
N SER A 145 -17.31 3.26 -2.77
CA SER A 145 -18.33 4.13 -2.16
C SER A 145 -19.17 4.93 -3.17
N SER A 146 -18.68 5.07 -4.41
CA SER A 146 -19.41 5.73 -5.51
C SER A 146 -20.20 4.75 -6.38
N GLY A 147 -20.24 3.47 -6.04
CA GLY A 147 -20.94 2.44 -6.79
C GLY A 147 -20.24 2.00 -8.08
N GLN A 148 -18.94 2.23 -8.18
CA GLN A 148 -18.13 1.81 -9.33
C GLN A 148 -17.37 0.53 -9.05
N THR A 149 -17.22 -0.32 -10.06
CA THR A 149 -16.26 -1.43 -10.06
C THR A 149 -14.86 -0.94 -10.45
N ALA A 150 -13.85 -1.75 -10.18
CA ALA A 150 -12.49 -1.47 -10.68
C ALA A 150 -12.44 -1.40 -12.22
N LEU A 151 -13.26 -2.20 -12.92
CA LEU A 151 -13.41 -2.13 -14.38
C LEU A 151 -13.90 -0.76 -14.84
N ASP A 152 -14.93 -0.19 -14.18
CA ASP A 152 -15.45 1.13 -14.52
C ASP A 152 -14.35 2.19 -14.42
N ILE A 153 -13.55 2.15 -13.35
CA ILE A 153 -12.42 3.05 -13.15
C ILE A 153 -11.36 2.89 -14.22
N ALA A 154 -10.97 1.64 -14.54
CA ALA A 154 -9.98 1.37 -15.58
C ALA A 154 -10.41 1.93 -16.95
N LEU A 155 -11.69 1.80 -17.30
CA LEU A 155 -12.25 2.35 -18.54
C LEU A 155 -12.23 3.89 -18.55
N GLU A 156 -12.61 4.52 -17.45
CA GLU A 156 -12.57 5.99 -17.30
C GLU A 156 -11.15 6.53 -17.41
N ARG A 157 -10.17 5.79 -16.88
CA ARG A 157 -8.74 6.17 -16.91
C ARG A 157 -8.05 5.84 -18.25
N GLY A 158 -8.68 5.07 -19.11
CA GLY A 158 -8.08 4.60 -20.35
C GLY A 158 -7.01 3.51 -20.14
N ASN A 159 -7.05 2.81 -19.01
CA ASN A 159 -6.17 1.70 -18.68
C ASN A 159 -6.69 0.42 -19.34
N THR A 160 -6.44 0.29 -20.64
CA THR A 160 -7.09 -0.73 -21.49
C THR A 160 -6.66 -2.15 -21.18
N SER A 161 -5.39 -2.36 -20.83
CA SER A 161 -4.87 -3.68 -20.43
C SER A 161 -5.49 -4.13 -19.11
N THR A 162 -5.54 -3.24 -18.14
CA THR A 162 -6.23 -3.46 -16.86
C THR A 162 -7.72 -3.74 -17.06
N ALA A 163 -8.40 -2.95 -17.90
CA ALA A 163 -9.82 -3.16 -18.20
C ALA A 163 -10.07 -4.54 -18.82
N SER A 164 -9.25 -4.98 -19.76
CA SER A 164 -9.36 -6.31 -20.38
C SER A 164 -9.16 -7.44 -19.37
N CYS A 165 -8.16 -7.30 -18.48
CA CYS A 165 -7.89 -8.26 -17.41
C CYS A 165 -9.07 -8.34 -16.43
N LEU A 166 -9.59 -7.21 -15.98
CA LEU A 166 -10.75 -7.15 -15.07
C LEU A 166 -12.03 -7.70 -15.69
N ARG A 167 -12.28 -7.43 -16.97
CA ARG A 167 -13.43 -7.99 -17.70
C ARG A 167 -13.38 -9.50 -17.74
N ALA A 168 -12.20 -10.07 -18.00
CA ALA A 168 -12.00 -11.52 -17.97
C ALA A 168 -12.21 -12.10 -16.56
N ALA A 169 -11.73 -11.42 -15.54
CA ALA A 169 -11.89 -11.84 -14.14
C ALA A 169 -13.35 -11.84 -13.69
N VAL A 170 -14.14 -10.84 -14.06
CA VAL A 170 -15.59 -10.80 -13.80
C VAL A 170 -16.32 -11.93 -14.50
N ALA A 171 -15.98 -12.23 -15.75
CA ALA A 171 -16.60 -13.31 -16.53
C ALA A 171 -16.27 -14.71 -15.97
N ALA A 172 -15.19 -14.86 -15.20
CA ALA A 172 -14.74 -16.12 -14.61
C ALA A 172 -15.41 -16.45 -13.26
N GLN A 173 -16.20 -15.54 -12.67
CA GLN A 173 -16.88 -15.72 -11.38
C GLN A 173 -18.10 -16.64 -11.44
#